data_7fab4f70c4e1e3644f7355b3a49ecf1d
#
_entry.id   7fab4f70c4e1e3644f7355b3a49ecf1d
#
_cell.length_a   1.000
_cell.length_b   1.000
_cell.length_c   1.000
_cell.angle_alpha   90.00
_cell.angle_beta   90.00
_cell.angle_gamma   90.00
#
_symmetry.space_group_name_H-M   'P 1'
#
loop_
_entity.id
_entity.type
_entity.pdbx_description
1 polymer ?
#
loop_
_entity_poly.entity_id
_entity_poly.type
_entity_poly.pdbx_seq_one_letter_code
_entity_poly.pdbx_strand_id
1 'polypeptide(L)'
;MGLIALAGVLAYGAVATGFMGLGGGKSVKYNQLTKDNIPRTIEKDVIPEYRDLERALGCLVDGKVYVVVTRGEKPTAGYDLSIEKMKLEKLKEGTNLAVTALFTEPAADTAVSQIITYPYVVAETELETLPDTIELIVRYND
;
A
#
# COMPACT_ATOMS: atom_id res chain seq x y z
N MET A 1 20.10 11.77 -7.92
CA MET A 1 20.17 10.41 -8.28
C MET A 1 19.62 9.53 -7.19
N GLY A 2 18.42 9.10 -7.37
CA GLY A 2 17.77 8.33 -6.35
C GLY A 2 18.24 6.90 -6.35
N LEU A 3 18.76 6.46 -5.25
CA LEU A 3 19.05 5.07 -5.08
C LEU A 3 17.82 4.42 -4.54
N ILE A 4 17.26 3.54 -5.32
CA ILE A 4 16.15 2.77 -4.82
C ILE A 4 16.71 1.57 -4.17
N ALA A 5 16.58 1.52 -2.90
CA ALA A 5 16.83 0.29 -2.21
C ALA A 5 15.47 -0.38 -2.06
N LEU A 6 15.21 -1.30 -2.95
CA LEU A 6 14.04 -2.15 -2.80
C LEU A 6 14.37 -3.23 -1.81
N ALA A 7 15.11 -2.88 -0.81
CA ALA A 7 15.51 -3.87 0.16
C ALA A 7 14.29 -4.24 0.99
N GLY A 8 13.99 -5.49 0.96
CA GLY A 8 12.95 -5.94 1.87
C GLY A 8 11.55 -5.63 1.42
N VAL A 9 11.31 -5.88 0.14
CA VAL A 9 9.93 -5.90 -0.28
C VAL A 9 9.33 -7.11 0.39
N LEU A 10 9.03 -6.97 1.64
CA LEU A 10 8.36 -8.01 2.37
C LEU A 10 6.90 -7.69 2.29
N ALA A 11 6.35 -7.93 1.14
CA ALA A 11 4.96 -7.69 0.97
C ALA A 11 4.21 -8.95 1.27
N TYR A 12 3.49 -8.93 2.33
CA TYR A 12 2.54 -9.98 2.54
C TYR A 12 1.26 -9.52 1.93
N GLY A 13 0.89 -10.16 0.86
CA GLY A 13 -0.44 -9.97 0.37
C GLY A 13 -1.44 -10.62 1.30
N ALA A 14 -1.16 -10.64 2.56
CA ALA A 14 -2.04 -11.32 3.45
C ALA A 14 -3.09 -10.36 3.94
N VAL A 15 -4.31 -10.74 3.74
CA VAL A 15 -5.41 -10.07 4.36
C VAL A 15 -5.43 -10.61 5.77
N ALA A 16 -5.08 -9.79 6.71
CA ALA A 16 -5.15 -10.20 8.07
C ALA A 16 -6.59 -10.21 8.48
N THR A 17 -7.17 -11.38 8.52
CA THR A 17 -8.54 -11.46 8.92
C THR A 17 -8.60 -11.58 10.42
N GLY A 18 -9.05 -10.56 11.04
CA GLY A 18 -9.45 -10.64 12.42
C GLY A 18 -8.40 -10.88 13.46
N PHE A 19 -7.17 -11.01 13.08
CA PHE A 19 -6.17 -11.15 14.06
C PHE A 19 -5.73 -9.81 14.51
N MET A 20 -5.91 -9.56 15.71
CA MET A 20 -5.55 -8.34 16.21
C MET A 20 -4.36 -8.46 16.95
N GLY A 21 -3.39 -7.88 16.44
CA GLY A 21 -2.28 -7.59 17.25
C GLY A 21 -2.78 -6.97 18.50
N LEU A 22 -2.22 -7.30 19.56
CA LEU A 22 -2.63 -6.86 20.83
C LEU A 22 -2.30 -5.45 21.08
N GLY A 23 -2.68 -4.58 20.23
CA GLY A 23 -2.71 -3.19 20.51
C GLY A 23 -1.40 -2.50 20.81
N GLY A 24 -0.30 -3.05 20.40
CA GLY A 24 0.95 -2.41 20.68
C GLY A 24 1.43 -1.45 19.62
N GLY A 25 0.62 -1.16 18.66
CA GLY A 25 1.07 -0.40 17.50
C GLY A 25 1.06 1.10 17.72
N LYS A 26 1.99 1.76 17.07
CA LYS A 26 2.12 3.20 17.10
C LYS A 26 1.64 3.72 15.76
N SER A 27 0.76 4.73 15.77
CA SER A 27 0.30 5.33 14.53
C SER A 27 1.45 5.97 13.77
N VAL A 28 1.47 5.75 12.47
CA VAL A 28 2.49 6.30 11.61
C VAL A 28 1.85 7.40 10.77
N LYS A 29 2.47 8.57 10.77
CA LYS A 29 1.98 9.67 9.95
C LYS A 29 2.36 9.39 8.50
N TYR A 30 1.43 9.67 7.61
CA TYR A 30 1.66 9.45 6.20
C TYR A 30 0.86 10.47 5.40
N ASN A 31 1.23 10.60 4.16
CA ASN A 31 0.57 11.49 3.23
C ASN A 31 0.35 10.74 1.94
N GLN A 32 -0.91 10.48 1.60
CA GLN A 32 -1.22 9.79 0.35
C GLN A 32 -0.98 10.75 -0.80
N LEU A 33 -0.18 10.33 -1.76
CA LEU A 33 0.26 11.19 -2.84
C LEU A 33 -0.68 11.16 -4.03
N THR A 34 -0.77 12.28 -4.73
CA THR A 34 -1.43 12.30 -6.03
C THR A 34 -0.45 11.69 -7.03
N LYS A 35 -0.97 11.27 -8.17
CA LYS A 35 -0.12 10.62 -9.17
C LYS A 35 1.04 11.49 -9.62
N ASP A 36 0.84 12.80 -9.64
CA ASP A 36 1.91 13.72 -10.05
C ASP A 36 3.05 13.80 -9.06
N ASN A 37 2.80 13.41 -7.83
CA ASN A 37 3.79 13.51 -6.76
C ASN A 37 4.47 12.20 -6.40
N ILE A 38 4.14 11.14 -7.09
CA ILE A 38 4.77 9.84 -6.84
C ILE A 38 6.20 9.87 -7.37
N PRO A 39 7.17 9.44 -6.56
CA PRO A 39 8.56 9.38 -7.05
C PRO A 39 8.62 8.55 -8.33
N ARG A 40 9.36 9.08 -9.29
CA ARG A 40 9.42 8.47 -10.61
C ARG A 40 9.91 7.03 -10.58
N THR A 41 10.81 6.74 -9.66
CA THR A 41 11.35 5.41 -9.53
C THR A 41 10.30 4.41 -9.07
N ILE A 42 9.39 4.84 -8.21
CA ILE A 42 8.30 3.98 -7.78
C ILE A 42 7.35 3.73 -8.95
N GLU A 43 6.99 4.79 -9.64
CA GLU A 43 6.06 4.69 -10.77
C GLU A 43 6.61 3.83 -11.89
N LYS A 44 7.90 3.91 -12.12
CA LYS A 44 8.52 3.23 -13.24
C LYS A 44 8.96 1.82 -12.94
N ASP A 45 9.52 1.60 -11.75
CA ASP A 45 10.13 0.32 -11.41
C ASP A 45 9.33 -0.55 -10.47
N VAL A 46 8.48 0.04 -9.66
CA VAL A 46 7.72 -0.71 -8.66
C VAL A 46 6.30 -1.03 -9.13
N ILE A 47 5.58 -0.01 -9.56
CA ILE A 47 4.18 -0.20 -9.95
C ILE A 47 4.02 -1.25 -11.04
N PRO A 48 4.77 -1.20 -12.16
CA PRO A 48 4.58 -2.19 -13.22
C PRO A 48 4.89 -3.62 -12.77
N GLU A 49 5.79 -3.75 -11.80
CA GLU A 49 6.21 -5.05 -11.32
C GLU A 49 5.15 -5.70 -10.43
N TYR A 50 4.47 -4.89 -9.62
CA TYR A 50 3.59 -5.42 -8.58
C TYR A 50 2.12 -5.14 -8.77
N ARG A 51 1.74 -4.34 -9.75
CA ARG A 51 0.35 -3.92 -9.90
C ARG A 51 -0.65 -5.03 -10.14
N ASP A 52 -0.17 -6.18 -10.59
CA ASP A 52 -1.05 -7.33 -10.84
C ASP A 52 -1.45 -8.04 -9.55
N LEU A 53 -0.84 -7.67 -8.45
CA LEU A 53 -1.06 -8.32 -7.17
C LEU A 53 -1.77 -7.40 -6.20
N GLU A 54 -2.44 -8.00 -5.23
CA GLU A 54 -3.05 -7.23 -4.15
C GLU A 54 -2.05 -7.25 -2.99
N ARG A 55 -1.36 -6.14 -2.78
CA ARG A 55 -0.24 -6.09 -1.83
C ARG A 55 0.00 -4.71 -1.26
N ALA A 56 0.70 -4.69 -0.13
CA ALA A 56 1.30 -3.47 0.40
C ALA A 56 2.81 -3.67 0.35
N LEU A 57 3.51 -2.68 -0.16
CA LEU A 57 4.95 -2.72 -0.35
C LEU A 57 5.60 -1.51 0.30
N GLY A 58 6.82 -1.69 0.80
CA GLY A 58 7.60 -0.58 1.32
C GLY A 58 8.77 -0.30 0.39
N CYS A 59 9.00 0.97 0.10
CA CYS A 59 10.12 1.40 -0.73
C CYS A 59 10.88 2.50 -0.01
N LEU A 60 12.20 2.37 0.03
CA LEU A 60 13.03 3.42 0.60
C LEU A 60 13.59 4.24 -0.55
N VAL A 61 13.20 5.51 -0.62
CA VAL A 61 13.67 6.42 -1.66
C VAL A 61 14.17 7.69 -1.01
N ASP A 62 15.43 8.02 -1.23
CA ASP A 62 16.05 9.21 -0.68
C ASP A 62 15.84 9.37 0.83
N GLY A 63 15.99 8.29 1.56
CA GLY A 63 15.89 8.31 3.01
C GLY A 63 14.49 8.32 3.58
N LYS A 64 13.47 8.19 2.74
CA LYS A 64 12.09 8.14 3.19
C LYS A 64 11.44 6.83 2.78
N VAL A 65 10.58 6.31 3.64
CA VAL A 65 9.84 5.10 3.34
C VAL A 65 8.51 5.48 2.70
N TYR A 66 8.27 4.92 1.53
CA TYR A 66 6.98 5.07 0.84
C TYR A 66 6.26 3.73 0.91
N VAL A 67 4.96 3.79 1.06
CA VAL A 67 4.14 2.58 1.07
C VAL A 67 3.30 2.59 -0.20
N VAL A 68 3.36 1.50 -0.93
CA VAL A 68 2.59 1.32 -2.16
C VAL A 68 1.57 0.23 -1.89
N VAL A 69 0.30 0.52 -2.15
CA VAL A 69 -0.75 -0.49 -2.04
C VAL A 69 -1.30 -0.72 -3.43
N THR A 70 -1.25 -1.96 -3.89
CA THR A 70 -1.79 -2.33 -5.19
C THR A 70 -3.00 -3.21 -4.98
N ARG A 71 -3.95 -3.11 -5.89
CA ARG A 71 -5.21 -3.85 -5.76
C ARG A 71 -5.34 -5.01 -6.72
N GLY A 72 -4.43 -5.13 -7.68
CA GLY A 72 -4.49 -6.17 -8.68
C GLY A 72 -5.31 -5.75 -9.89
N GLU A 73 -5.42 -6.65 -10.84
CA GLU A 73 -6.13 -6.37 -12.07
C GLU A 73 -7.64 -6.32 -11.85
N LYS A 74 -8.30 -5.31 -12.41
CA LYS A 74 -9.75 -5.17 -12.33
C LYS A 74 -10.32 -5.07 -13.73
N PRO A 75 -11.51 -5.62 -13.96
CA PRO A 75 -12.06 -5.71 -15.31
C PRO A 75 -12.56 -4.38 -15.88
N THR A 76 -12.83 -3.41 -15.02
CA THR A 76 -13.35 -2.12 -15.47
C THR A 76 -12.73 -0.99 -14.67
N ALA A 77 -13.03 0.23 -15.04
CA ALA A 77 -12.73 1.39 -14.22
C ALA A 77 -13.68 1.41 -13.02
N GLY A 78 -13.46 2.31 -12.10
CA GLY A 78 -14.35 2.47 -10.95
C GLY A 78 -13.89 1.79 -9.67
N TYR A 79 -12.93 0.91 -9.75
CA TYR A 79 -12.35 0.28 -8.56
C TYR A 79 -11.29 1.23 -8.00
N ASP A 80 -11.39 1.52 -6.73
CA ASP A 80 -10.51 2.50 -6.14
C ASP A 80 -10.03 2.04 -4.77
N LEU A 81 -9.08 2.75 -4.20
CA LEU A 81 -8.59 2.44 -2.87
C LEU A 81 -7.97 3.68 -2.25
N SER A 82 -7.94 3.68 -0.93
CA SER A 82 -7.26 4.74 -0.18
C SER A 82 -6.71 4.11 1.09
N ILE A 83 -5.67 4.71 1.62
CA ILE A 83 -5.09 4.24 2.87
C ILE A 83 -5.83 4.93 4.01
N GLU A 84 -6.30 4.15 4.96
CA GLU A 84 -7.03 4.69 6.11
C GLU A 84 -6.16 4.91 7.32
N LYS A 85 -5.19 4.03 7.54
CA LYS A 85 -4.29 4.18 8.68
C LYS A 85 -3.10 3.25 8.53
N MET A 86 -2.05 3.58 9.26
CA MET A 86 -0.87 2.76 9.34
C MET A 86 -0.44 2.68 10.80
N LYS A 87 -0.04 1.50 11.22
CA LYS A 87 0.49 1.29 12.57
C LYS A 87 1.77 0.50 12.51
N LEU A 88 2.78 0.98 13.20
CA LEU A 88 4.04 0.27 13.32
C LEU A 88 4.03 -0.51 14.62
N GLU A 89 4.15 -1.81 14.50
CA GLU A 89 4.11 -2.71 15.65
C GLU A 89 5.48 -3.29 15.90
N LYS A 90 5.86 -3.37 17.18
CA LYS A 90 7.11 -4.01 17.54
C LYS A 90 6.84 -5.46 17.81
N LEU A 91 7.60 -6.31 17.15
CA LEU A 91 7.50 -7.74 17.33
C LEU A 91 8.71 -8.20 18.15
N LYS A 92 8.73 -9.47 18.50
CA LYS A 92 9.89 -10.02 19.20
C LYS A 92 11.15 -9.83 18.39
N GLU A 93 11.02 -10.01 17.07
CA GLU A 93 12.16 -9.82 16.19
C GLU A 93 11.75 -8.90 15.08
N GLY A 94 11.98 -7.62 15.28
CA GLY A 94 11.75 -6.65 14.22
C GLY A 94 10.46 -5.89 14.37
N THR A 95 10.01 -5.32 13.26
CA THR A 95 8.83 -4.47 13.23
C THR A 95 7.89 -4.90 12.11
N ASN A 96 6.62 -4.64 12.30
CA ASN A 96 5.60 -4.89 11.28
C ASN A 96 4.80 -3.60 11.07
N LEU A 97 4.65 -3.20 9.84
CA LEU A 97 3.80 -2.07 9.51
C LEU A 97 2.46 -2.60 9.02
N ALA A 98 1.42 -2.34 9.79
CA ALA A 98 0.06 -2.73 9.41
C ALA A 98 -0.58 -1.58 8.66
N VAL A 99 -0.90 -1.81 7.40
CA VAL A 99 -1.49 -0.79 6.52
C VAL A 99 -2.94 -1.18 6.27
N THR A 100 -3.86 -0.32 6.70
CA THR A 100 -5.29 -0.55 6.46
C THR A 100 -5.72 0.28 5.26
N ALA A 101 -6.25 -0.40 4.26
CA ALA A 101 -6.72 0.25 3.04
C ALA A 101 -8.22 0.03 2.87
N LEU A 102 -8.89 1.06 2.41
CA LEU A 102 -10.30 1.00 2.08
C LEU A 102 -10.44 0.78 0.59
N PHE A 103 -11.06 -0.32 0.20
CA PHE A 103 -11.30 -0.66 -1.20
C PHE A 103 -12.74 -0.29 -1.54
N THR A 104 -12.91 0.46 -2.62
CA THR A 104 -14.22 0.89 -3.09
C THR A 104 -14.48 0.30 -4.46
N GLU A 105 -15.67 -0.26 -4.64
CA GLU A 105 -16.05 -0.86 -5.90
C GLU A 105 -17.06 0.03 -6.60
N PRO A 106 -17.14 -0.03 -7.94
CA PRO A 106 -18.14 0.77 -8.65
C PRO A 106 -19.53 0.31 -8.25
N ALA A 107 -20.45 1.26 -8.14
CA ALA A 107 -21.83 0.91 -7.83
C ALA A 107 -22.42 0.08 -8.97
N ALA A 108 -23.28 -0.88 -8.61
CA ALA A 108 -23.80 -1.85 -9.55
C ALA A 108 -24.51 -1.22 -10.74
N ASP A 109 -25.14 -0.08 -10.54
CA ASP A 109 -25.90 0.57 -11.60
C ASP A 109 -25.17 1.76 -12.22
N THR A 110 -23.89 1.89 -11.94
CA THR A 110 -23.11 3.01 -12.47
C THR A 110 -22.39 2.57 -13.74
N ALA A 111 -22.48 3.40 -14.76
CA ALA A 111 -21.75 3.14 -16.00
C ALA A 111 -20.28 3.43 -15.78
N VAL A 112 -19.42 2.48 -16.10
CA VAL A 112 -17.97 2.66 -16.00
C VAL A 112 -17.33 2.22 -17.31
N SER A 113 -16.13 2.73 -17.54
CA SER A 113 -15.38 2.33 -18.72
C SER A 113 -15.01 0.86 -18.63
N GLN A 114 -15.21 0.13 -19.73
CA GLN A 114 -14.94 -1.30 -19.79
C GLN A 114 -13.49 -1.53 -20.19
N ILE A 115 -12.57 -0.99 -19.40
CA ILE A 115 -11.13 -1.17 -19.62
C ILE A 115 -10.52 -1.80 -18.41
N ILE A 116 -9.54 -2.65 -18.64
CA ILE A 116 -8.82 -3.27 -17.53
C ILE A 116 -8.01 -2.19 -16.82
N THR A 117 -8.09 -2.18 -15.49
CA THR A 117 -7.35 -1.18 -14.69
C THR A 117 -6.55 -1.90 -13.60
N TYR A 118 -5.56 -1.17 -13.08
CA TYR A 118 -4.69 -1.68 -12.01
C TYR A 118 -4.61 -0.60 -10.93
N PRO A 119 -5.61 -0.51 -10.06
CA PRO A 119 -5.64 0.56 -9.07
C PRO A 119 -4.50 0.43 -8.05
N TYR A 120 -3.93 1.56 -7.69
CA TYR A 120 -2.88 1.60 -6.68
C TYR A 120 -2.83 2.99 -6.04
N VAL A 121 -2.24 3.06 -4.86
CA VAL A 121 -1.96 4.33 -4.20
C VAL A 121 -0.56 4.27 -3.60
N VAL A 122 0.04 5.44 -3.44
CA VAL A 122 1.36 5.57 -2.84
C VAL A 122 1.27 6.60 -1.74
N ALA A 123 1.83 6.30 -0.60
CA ALA A 123 1.89 7.23 0.51
C ALA A 123 3.31 7.43 0.98
N GLU A 124 3.65 8.67 1.25
CA GLU A 124 4.92 9.02 1.84
C GLU A 124 4.74 8.94 3.35
N THR A 125 5.68 8.31 4.05
CA THR A 125 5.54 8.15 5.50
C THR A 125 6.63 8.93 6.23
N GLU A 126 6.49 9.04 7.54
CA GLU A 126 7.51 9.65 8.37
C GLU A 126 8.64 8.68 8.71
N LEU A 127 8.52 7.43 8.29
CA LEU A 127 9.54 6.44 8.61
C LEU A 127 10.80 6.65 7.80
N GLU A 128 11.94 6.40 8.43
CA GLU A 128 13.24 6.52 7.78
C GLU A 128 13.89 5.18 7.51
N THR A 129 13.35 4.12 8.10
CA THR A 129 13.85 2.79 7.86
C THR A 129 12.68 1.89 7.50
N LEU A 130 12.95 0.93 6.62
CA LEU A 130 11.92 -0.01 6.21
C LEU A 130 11.55 -0.91 7.38
N PRO A 131 10.26 -1.15 7.60
CA PRO A 131 9.87 -2.17 8.57
C PRO A 131 10.30 -3.54 8.06
N ASP A 132 10.39 -4.50 8.98
CA ASP A 132 10.79 -5.85 8.59
C ASP A 132 9.70 -6.56 7.80
N THR A 133 8.45 -6.28 8.13
CA THR A 133 7.31 -6.83 7.41
C THR A 133 6.26 -5.75 7.22
N ILE A 134 5.44 -5.91 6.19
CA ILE A 134 4.31 -5.03 5.92
C ILE A 134 3.09 -5.90 5.70
N GLU A 135 2.02 -5.55 6.37
CA GLU A 135 0.78 -6.29 6.30
C GLU A 135 -0.30 -5.42 5.70
N LEU A 136 -1.08 -5.96 4.78
CA LEU A 136 -2.20 -5.23 4.19
C LEU A 136 -3.49 -5.71 4.82
N ILE A 137 -4.24 -4.78 5.39
CA ILE A 137 -5.54 -5.06 5.95
C ILE A 137 -6.56 -4.36 5.05
N VAL A 138 -7.44 -5.12 4.47
CA VAL A 138 -8.39 -4.57 3.50
C VAL A 138 -9.77 -4.43 4.14
N ARG A 139 -10.35 -3.24 3.96
CA ARG A 139 -11.73 -2.99 4.33
C ARG A 139 -12.48 -2.61 3.07
N TYR A 140 -13.72 -3.05 2.98
CA TYR A 140 -14.55 -2.70 1.83
C TYR A 140 -15.61 -1.69 2.26
N ASN A 141 -15.84 -0.74 1.36
CA ASN A 141 -16.86 0.26 1.59
C ASN A 141 -18.18 -0.28 1.09
N ASP A 142 -19.15 -0.40 1.97
CA ASP A 142 -20.48 -0.90 1.59
C ASP A 142 -21.37 0.22 1.09
#